data_ae05f954d0d113e096d8911bc7f3570d
#
_entry.id   ae05f954d0d113e096d8911bc7f3570d
#
_cell.length_a   1.000
_cell.length_b   1.000
_cell.length_c   1.000
_cell.angle_alpha   90.00
_cell.angle_beta   90.00
_cell.angle_gamma   90.00
#
_symmetry.space_group_name_H-M   'P 1'
#
loop_
_entity.id
_entity.type
_entity.pdbx_description
1 polymer ?
#
loop_
_entity_poly.entity_id
_entity_poly.type
_entity_poly.pdbx_seq_one_letter_code
_entity_poly.pdbx_strand_id
1 'polypeptide(L)'
;MNIRTLHSAIALYVVFMATNVFAGPSTIEKSEAVIGRLAPNYRLMNQEGRFVALHSLKGKYLLISFIYTECPGPCIAITQSVANLFKQMDPKIAERTQGLTITIDNVTDSSEKLKEYGLEFTDNFDSWIFARTDDETLPRLAADLGFYFEQKEKGWFEHMNRLTLLGPDMRLLAHFYGTDYDPVAVEGAIRDSLEGRTVKNRLKDTLDYALVFCSEYDPVSGTYKIDYKFLFVIIFQDLIALATAAYFLRHRISRMFSWIFKGRTESGS
;
A
#
# COMPACT_ATOMS: atom_id res chain seq x y z
N MET A 1 -16.67 -11.41 43.15
CA MET A 1 -15.94 -10.31 42.51
C MET A 1 -16.73 -9.03 42.72
N ASN A 2 -16.14 -8.07 43.40
CA ASN A 2 -16.82 -6.82 43.76
C ASN A 2 -17.11 -5.99 42.48
N ILE A 3 -18.25 -5.28 42.45
CA ILE A 3 -18.62 -4.41 41.30
C ILE A 3 -17.47 -3.46 40.92
N ARG A 4 -16.70 -3.01 41.90
CA ARG A 4 -15.50 -2.16 41.71
C ARG A 4 -14.38 -2.87 40.90
N THR A 5 -14.12 -4.14 41.13
CA THR A 5 -13.10 -4.93 40.37
C THR A 5 -13.55 -5.17 38.93
N LEU A 6 -14.85 -5.29 38.69
CA LEU A 6 -15.42 -5.40 37.33
C LEU A 6 -15.25 -4.12 36.55
N HIS A 7 -15.56 -2.97 37.15
CA HIS A 7 -15.40 -1.67 36.48
C HIS A 7 -13.93 -1.37 36.18
N SER A 8 -13.01 -1.73 37.08
CA SER A 8 -11.57 -1.58 36.85
C SER A 8 -11.06 -2.47 35.73
N ALA A 9 -11.51 -3.72 35.61
CA ALA A 9 -11.13 -4.61 34.52
C ALA A 9 -11.69 -4.14 33.16
N ILE A 10 -12.93 -3.67 33.12
CA ILE A 10 -13.53 -3.09 31.91
C ILE A 10 -12.81 -1.80 31.51
N ALA A 11 -12.51 -0.92 32.47
CA ALA A 11 -11.77 0.31 32.22
C ALA A 11 -10.36 0.02 31.67
N LEU A 12 -9.63 -0.97 32.22
CA LEU A 12 -8.32 -1.39 31.75
C LEU A 12 -8.38 -1.98 30.33
N TYR A 13 -9.42 -2.77 30.03
CA TYR A 13 -9.65 -3.34 28.70
C TYR A 13 -10.00 -2.25 27.66
N VAL A 14 -10.84 -1.28 28.04
CA VAL A 14 -11.19 -0.14 27.19
C VAL A 14 -9.97 0.76 26.93
N VAL A 15 -9.14 1.01 27.95
CA VAL A 15 -7.88 1.76 27.79
C VAL A 15 -6.89 0.98 26.92
N PHE A 16 -6.76 -0.33 27.08
CA PHE A 16 -5.91 -1.17 26.24
C PHE A 16 -6.38 -1.23 24.79
N MET A 17 -7.69 -1.30 24.54
CA MET A 17 -8.28 -1.20 23.19
C MET A 17 -8.10 0.19 22.59
N ALA A 18 -8.24 1.27 23.38
CA ALA A 18 -8.06 2.64 22.92
C ALA A 18 -6.60 2.93 22.50
N THR A 19 -5.61 2.35 23.15
CA THR A 19 -4.18 2.55 22.79
C THR A 19 -3.81 1.93 21.44
N ASN A 20 -4.54 0.93 20.97
CA ASN A 20 -4.32 0.33 19.64
C ASN A 20 -5.04 1.11 18.52
N VAL A 21 -6.00 1.98 18.84
CA VAL A 21 -6.73 2.82 17.87
C VAL A 21 -5.97 4.10 17.53
N PHE A 22 -4.98 4.51 18.33
CA PHE A 22 -4.15 5.70 18.09
C PHE A 22 -2.84 5.42 17.33
N ALA A 23 -2.69 4.26 16.67
CA ALA A 23 -1.67 4.12 15.65
C ALA A 23 -1.99 5.12 14.54
N GLY A 24 -1.04 5.99 14.19
CA GLY A 24 -1.19 6.93 13.08
C GLY A 24 -1.52 6.18 11.77
N PRO A 25 -2.00 6.89 10.74
CA PRO A 25 -2.41 6.24 9.50
C PRO A 25 -1.27 5.37 8.95
N SER A 26 -1.59 4.15 8.55
CA SER A 26 -0.64 3.22 7.94
C SER A 26 -0.04 3.83 6.67
N THR A 27 1.11 3.32 6.23
CA THR A 27 1.73 3.78 4.97
C THR A 27 0.77 3.61 3.78
N ILE A 28 -0.06 2.56 3.79
CA ILE A 28 -1.08 2.33 2.76
C ILE A 28 -2.16 3.41 2.81
N GLU A 29 -2.70 3.72 3.99
CA GLU A 29 -3.72 4.78 4.12
C GLU A 29 -3.21 6.14 3.63
N LYS A 30 -1.96 6.49 3.95
CA LYS A 30 -1.30 7.69 3.43
C LYS A 30 -1.16 7.65 1.91
N SER A 31 -0.79 6.49 1.35
CA SER A 31 -0.67 6.28 -0.08
C SER A 31 -2.02 6.43 -0.79
N GLU A 32 -3.06 5.81 -0.27
CA GLU A 32 -4.41 5.87 -0.83
C GLU A 32 -5.06 7.27 -0.69
N ALA A 33 -4.67 8.05 0.30
CA ALA A 33 -5.21 9.39 0.53
C ALA A 33 -4.88 10.40 -0.57
N VAL A 34 -3.94 10.11 -1.47
CA VAL A 34 -3.61 10.97 -2.62
C VAL A 34 -4.37 10.60 -3.89
N ILE A 35 -5.08 9.47 -3.94
CA ILE A 35 -5.90 9.09 -5.08
C ILE A 35 -6.96 10.16 -5.34
N GLY A 36 -7.12 10.53 -6.62
CA GLY A 36 -7.97 11.61 -7.07
C GLY A 36 -7.32 13.00 -7.03
N ARG A 37 -6.15 13.17 -6.40
CA ARG A 37 -5.42 14.44 -6.41
C ARG A 37 -4.69 14.65 -7.74
N LEU A 38 -4.46 15.91 -8.06
CA LEU A 38 -3.64 16.29 -9.20
C LEU A 38 -2.16 16.26 -8.81
N ALA A 39 -1.34 15.52 -9.54
CA ALA A 39 0.10 15.51 -9.31
C ALA A 39 0.70 16.90 -9.66
N PRO A 40 1.49 17.52 -8.77
CA PRO A 40 2.18 18.75 -9.09
C PRO A 40 3.18 18.59 -10.23
N ASN A 41 3.54 19.72 -10.86
CA ASN A 41 4.53 19.69 -11.93
C ASN A 41 5.95 19.67 -11.37
N TYR A 42 6.63 18.57 -11.55
CA TYR A 42 8.02 18.37 -11.15
C TYR A 42 8.96 18.39 -12.34
N ARG A 43 10.17 18.88 -12.12
CA ARG A 43 11.26 18.83 -13.09
C ARG A 43 12.12 17.61 -12.81
N LEU A 44 12.21 16.73 -13.81
CA LEU A 44 12.98 15.51 -13.77
C LEU A 44 14.13 15.59 -14.76
N MET A 45 15.18 14.81 -14.57
CA MET A 45 16.25 14.58 -15.53
C MET A 45 16.13 13.13 -16.01
N ASN A 46 15.93 12.93 -17.31
CA ASN A 46 15.77 11.61 -17.89
C ASN A 46 17.13 10.89 -18.09
N GLN A 47 17.08 9.66 -18.52
CA GLN A 47 18.23 8.81 -18.81
C GLN A 47 19.18 9.36 -19.91
N GLU A 48 18.74 10.35 -20.69
CA GLU A 48 19.56 11.06 -21.66
C GLU A 48 20.20 12.35 -21.08
N GLY A 49 20.06 12.61 -19.76
CA GLY A 49 20.53 13.83 -19.12
C GLY A 49 19.71 15.08 -19.49
N ARG A 50 18.52 14.92 -20.11
CA ARG A 50 17.65 16.03 -20.49
C ARG A 50 16.57 16.27 -19.45
N PHE A 51 16.27 17.55 -19.24
CA PHE A 51 15.17 17.90 -18.35
C PHE A 51 13.81 17.64 -19.00
N VAL A 52 12.94 17.00 -18.21
CA VAL A 52 11.55 16.68 -18.56
C VAL A 52 10.66 17.20 -17.44
N ALA A 53 9.68 18.04 -17.77
CA ALA A 53 8.65 18.42 -16.81
C ALA A 53 7.60 17.30 -16.73
N LEU A 54 7.18 16.90 -15.53
CA LEU A 54 6.15 15.86 -15.38
C LEU A 54 4.88 16.19 -16.19
N HIS A 55 4.47 17.45 -16.18
CA HIS A 55 3.29 17.89 -16.95
C HIS A 55 3.51 17.97 -18.46
N SER A 56 4.72 17.84 -18.99
CA SER A 56 4.93 17.68 -20.43
C SER A 56 4.46 16.31 -20.94
N LEU A 57 4.22 15.35 -20.03
CA LEU A 57 3.70 14.00 -20.33
C LEU A 57 2.16 13.95 -20.30
N LYS A 58 1.48 15.08 -20.11
CA LYS A 58 0.00 15.18 -20.21
C LYS A 58 -0.52 14.65 -21.53
N GLY A 59 -1.74 14.11 -21.50
CA GLY A 59 -2.39 13.51 -22.66
C GLY A 59 -2.20 11.99 -22.75
N LYS A 60 -1.27 11.43 -21.98
CA LYS A 60 -1.09 9.98 -21.84
C LYS A 60 -1.39 9.53 -20.42
N TYR A 61 -1.74 8.26 -20.27
CA TYR A 61 -1.71 7.58 -18.98
C TYR A 61 -0.25 7.35 -18.58
N LEU A 62 0.10 7.60 -17.32
CA LEU A 62 1.45 7.34 -16.82
C LEU A 62 1.45 6.18 -15.82
N LEU A 63 2.28 5.19 -16.08
CA LEU A 63 2.62 4.13 -15.14
C LEU A 63 3.92 4.52 -14.44
N ILE A 64 3.82 4.92 -13.17
CA ILE A 64 4.96 5.43 -12.40
C ILE A 64 5.42 4.38 -11.40
N SER A 65 6.69 4.00 -11.48
CA SER A 65 7.39 3.16 -10.50
C SER A 65 8.57 3.89 -9.88
N PHE A 66 8.92 3.49 -8.65
CA PHE A 66 10.11 3.96 -7.95
C PHE A 66 11.06 2.79 -7.75
N ILE A 67 12.33 3.00 -8.06
CA ILE A 67 13.40 1.99 -7.97
C ILE A 67 14.71 2.62 -7.49
N TYR A 68 15.74 1.81 -7.32
CA TYR A 68 17.15 2.21 -7.38
C TYR A 68 17.96 1.10 -8.05
N THR A 69 19.01 1.46 -8.81
CA THR A 69 19.66 0.51 -9.73
C THR A 69 20.43 -0.59 -9.00
N GLU A 70 21.00 -0.28 -7.83
CA GLU A 70 21.75 -1.24 -7.00
C GLU A 70 20.87 -1.96 -5.96
N CYS A 71 19.56 -2.05 -6.20
CA CYS A 71 18.62 -2.74 -5.34
C CYS A 71 18.90 -4.25 -5.31
N PRO A 72 19.20 -4.84 -4.15
CA PRO A 72 19.47 -6.28 -4.06
C PRO A 72 18.19 -7.14 -4.09
N GLY A 73 17.04 -6.54 -4.28
CA GLY A 73 15.74 -7.21 -4.12
C GLY A 73 14.74 -6.89 -5.24
N PRO A 74 13.61 -6.24 -4.93
CA PRO A 74 12.42 -6.27 -5.78
C PRO A 74 12.47 -5.37 -7.02
N CYS A 75 13.42 -4.42 -7.13
CA CYS A 75 13.39 -3.43 -8.22
C CYS A 75 13.45 -4.06 -9.61
N ILE A 76 14.26 -5.10 -9.79
CA ILE A 76 14.33 -5.85 -11.06
C ILE A 76 12.98 -6.51 -11.36
N ALA A 77 12.35 -7.14 -10.36
CA ALA A 77 11.05 -7.79 -10.52
C ALA A 77 9.95 -6.76 -10.86
N ILE A 78 9.93 -5.62 -10.19
CA ILE A 78 9.01 -4.50 -10.47
C ILE A 78 9.17 -4.02 -11.91
N THR A 79 10.41 -3.74 -12.33
CA THR A 79 10.69 -3.24 -13.68
C THR A 79 10.36 -4.27 -14.74
N GLN A 80 10.69 -5.56 -14.49
CA GLN A 80 10.31 -6.65 -15.39
C GLN A 80 8.78 -6.81 -15.51
N SER A 81 8.06 -6.64 -14.40
CA SER A 81 6.59 -6.68 -14.41
C SER A 81 6.01 -5.54 -15.24
N VAL A 82 6.55 -4.32 -15.13
CA VAL A 82 6.15 -3.19 -15.98
C VAL A 82 6.49 -3.45 -17.46
N ALA A 83 7.65 -4.05 -17.77
CA ALA A 83 7.99 -4.46 -19.13
C ALA A 83 6.98 -5.49 -19.69
N ASN A 84 6.57 -6.44 -18.86
CA ASN A 84 5.57 -7.43 -19.23
C ASN A 84 4.19 -6.81 -19.44
N LEU A 85 3.81 -5.79 -18.64
CA LEU A 85 2.58 -5.02 -18.88
C LEU A 85 2.58 -4.41 -20.29
N PHE A 86 3.63 -3.70 -20.68
CA PHE A 86 3.73 -3.09 -22.02
C PHE A 86 3.68 -4.12 -23.14
N LYS A 87 4.28 -5.29 -22.96
CA LYS A 87 4.26 -6.39 -23.94
C LYS A 87 2.88 -7.04 -24.11
N GLN A 88 2.09 -7.08 -23.04
CA GLN A 88 0.78 -7.75 -23.02
C GLN A 88 -0.40 -6.80 -23.22
N MET A 89 -0.17 -5.50 -23.07
CA MET A 89 -1.18 -4.46 -23.17
C MET A 89 -1.79 -4.39 -24.57
N ASP A 90 -3.11 -4.16 -24.65
CA ASP A 90 -3.79 -3.86 -25.93
C ASP A 90 -3.05 -2.71 -26.63
N PRO A 91 -2.68 -2.85 -27.92
CA PRO A 91 -1.91 -1.84 -28.64
C PRO A 91 -2.51 -0.43 -28.58
N LYS A 92 -3.84 -0.31 -28.62
CA LYS A 92 -4.53 0.99 -28.55
C LYS A 92 -4.43 1.64 -27.17
N ILE A 93 -4.27 0.83 -26.11
CA ILE A 93 -4.03 1.32 -24.75
C ILE A 93 -2.55 1.64 -24.58
N ALA A 94 -1.65 0.79 -25.11
CA ALA A 94 -0.21 1.01 -25.06
C ALA A 94 0.21 2.33 -25.73
N GLU A 95 -0.36 2.68 -26.89
CA GLU A 95 -0.12 3.96 -27.56
C GLU A 95 -0.49 5.19 -26.72
N ARG A 96 -1.45 5.03 -25.79
CA ARG A 96 -1.93 6.07 -24.87
C ARG A 96 -1.27 6.02 -23.50
N THR A 97 -0.36 5.07 -23.28
CA THR A 97 0.29 4.83 -21.99
C THR A 97 1.78 5.08 -22.11
N GLN A 98 2.39 5.62 -21.07
CA GLN A 98 3.82 5.85 -20.97
C GLN A 98 4.32 5.40 -19.61
N GLY A 99 5.48 4.76 -19.56
CA GLY A 99 6.18 4.42 -18.34
C GLY A 99 7.04 5.59 -17.86
N LEU A 100 7.09 5.76 -16.54
CA LEU A 100 8.00 6.68 -15.87
C LEU A 100 8.58 5.97 -14.63
N THR A 101 9.83 5.57 -14.71
CA THR A 101 10.56 4.99 -13.59
C THR A 101 11.46 6.04 -12.96
N ILE A 102 11.32 6.29 -11.67
CA ILE A 102 12.04 7.34 -10.94
C ILE A 102 12.95 6.67 -9.90
N THR A 103 14.23 7.02 -9.91
CA THR A 103 15.13 6.53 -8.85
C THR A 103 14.89 7.23 -7.52
N ILE A 104 15.08 6.48 -6.43
CA ILE A 104 15.11 7.01 -5.05
C ILE A 104 16.54 7.14 -4.52
N ASP A 105 17.56 6.73 -5.28
CA ASP A 105 18.98 6.88 -4.93
C ASP A 105 19.69 7.83 -5.90
N ASN A 106 19.48 9.12 -5.73
CA ASN A 106 20.13 10.13 -6.58
C ASN A 106 21.66 10.20 -6.41
N VAL A 107 22.20 9.62 -5.34
CA VAL A 107 23.65 9.60 -5.10
C VAL A 107 24.35 8.59 -6.01
N THR A 108 23.74 7.43 -6.15
CA THR A 108 24.30 6.30 -6.92
C THR A 108 23.83 6.32 -8.39
N ASP A 109 22.58 6.69 -8.63
CA ASP A 109 21.92 6.57 -9.93
C ASP A 109 22.10 7.83 -10.77
N SER A 110 23.15 7.86 -11.59
CA SER A 110 23.30 8.87 -12.65
C SER A 110 22.33 8.61 -13.81
N SER A 111 22.18 9.59 -14.73
CA SER A 111 21.41 9.40 -15.96
C SER A 111 21.93 8.23 -16.79
N GLU A 112 23.26 8.08 -16.85
CA GLU A 112 23.91 6.98 -17.57
C GLU A 112 23.58 5.62 -16.95
N LYS A 113 23.66 5.49 -15.63
CA LYS A 113 23.26 4.25 -14.93
C LYS A 113 21.79 3.93 -15.14
N LEU A 114 20.92 4.92 -15.10
CA LEU A 114 19.50 4.74 -15.38
C LEU A 114 19.25 4.32 -16.83
N LYS A 115 20.06 4.80 -17.78
CA LYS A 115 20.02 4.35 -19.17
C LYS A 115 20.45 2.91 -19.30
N GLU A 116 21.59 2.53 -18.71
CA GLU A 116 22.09 1.17 -18.70
C GLU A 116 21.06 0.20 -18.10
N TYR A 117 20.51 0.55 -16.93
CA TYR A 117 19.45 -0.22 -16.29
C TYR A 117 18.19 -0.34 -17.18
N GLY A 118 17.74 0.77 -17.76
CA GLY A 118 16.56 0.79 -18.61
C GLY A 118 16.69 -0.09 -19.86
N LEU A 119 17.89 -0.15 -20.48
CA LEU A 119 18.16 -0.98 -21.65
C LEU A 119 17.99 -2.49 -21.40
N GLU A 120 18.02 -2.94 -20.16
CA GLU A 120 17.71 -4.35 -19.83
C GLU A 120 16.22 -4.68 -20.02
N PHE A 121 15.34 -3.68 -20.04
CA PHE A 121 13.89 -3.86 -20.03
C PHE A 121 13.19 -3.29 -21.25
N THR A 122 13.75 -2.26 -21.88
CA THR A 122 13.17 -1.59 -23.04
C THR A 122 14.24 -1.02 -23.95
N ASP A 123 13.97 -1.02 -25.27
CA ASP A 123 14.71 -0.30 -26.30
C ASP A 123 14.02 1.01 -26.73
N ASN A 124 12.84 1.29 -26.16
CA ASN A 124 11.98 2.44 -26.52
C ASN A 124 11.81 3.40 -25.35
N PHE A 125 12.75 4.32 -25.20
CA PHE A 125 12.69 5.37 -24.20
C PHE A 125 11.66 6.48 -24.49
N ASP A 126 11.06 6.51 -25.67
CA ASP A 126 9.93 7.43 -25.95
C ASP A 126 8.64 6.93 -25.27
N SER A 127 8.51 5.62 -25.09
CA SER A 127 7.38 5.02 -24.38
C SER A 127 7.66 4.78 -22.90
N TRP A 128 8.91 4.75 -22.48
CA TRP A 128 9.27 4.50 -21.07
C TRP A 128 10.51 5.28 -20.65
N ILE A 129 10.31 6.28 -19.83
CA ILE A 129 11.35 7.19 -19.33
C ILE A 129 11.88 6.66 -17.99
N PHE A 130 13.21 6.67 -17.85
CA PHE A 130 13.89 6.46 -16.58
C PHE A 130 14.47 7.80 -16.13
N ALA A 131 14.12 8.25 -14.93
CA ALA A 131 14.41 9.61 -14.51
C ALA A 131 14.90 9.68 -13.07
N ARG A 132 15.56 10.80 -12.80
CA ARG A 132 15.97 11.23 -11.46
C ARG A 132 15.52 12.67 -11.23
N THR A 133 15.59 13.11 -10.00
CA THR A 133 15.42 14.52 -9.62
C THR A 133 16.53 14.91 -8.62
N ASP A 134 16.44 16.06 -8.01
CA ASP A 134 17.35 16.44 -6.93
C ASP A 134 16.86 15.90 -5.56
N ASP A 135 17.79 15.84 -4.59
CA ASP A 135 17.53 15.26 -3.27
C ASP A 135 16.50 16.06 -2.45
N GLU A 136 16.34 17.35 -2.72
CA GLU A 136 15.35 18.20 -2.06
C GLU A 136 13.94 17.96 -2.62
N THR A 137 13.84 17.76 -3.93
CA THR A 137 12.59 17.55 -4.67
C THR A 137 12.05 16.13 -4.48
N LEU A 138 12.93 15.11 -4.42
CA LEU A 138 12.55 13.71 -4.41
C LEU A 138 11.56 13.33 -3.30
N PRO A 139 11.75 13.69 -2.02
CA PRO A 139 10.80 13.32 -0.97
C PRO A 139 9.41 13.93 -1.17
N ARG A 140 9.34 15.16 -1.68
CA ARG A 140 8.08 15.85 -1.96
C ARG A 140 7.34 15.22 -3.14
N LEU A 141 8.06 14.97 -4.25
CA LEU A 141 7.54 14.30 -5.42
C LEU A 141 6.99 12.91 -5.05
N ALA A 142 7.76 12.13 -4.31
CA ALA A 142 7.36 10.81 -3.86
C ALA A 142 6.08 10.88 -3.00
N ALA A 143 6.05 11.76 -1.99
CA ALA A 143 4.89 11.93 -1.10
C ALA A 143 3.63 12.40 -1.86
N ASP A 144 3.75 13.32 -2.80
CA ASP A 144 2.64 13.81 -3.62
C ASP A 144 2.07 12.71 -4.55
N LEU A 145 2.93 11.76 -4.94
CA LEU A 145 2.50 10.54 -5.64
C LEU A 145 2.09 9.42 -4.68
N GLY A 146 2.09 9.69 -3.37
CA GLY A 146 1.73 8.74 -2.30
C GLY A 146 2.82 7.69 -2.02
N PHE A 147 4.02 7.81 -2.55
CA PHE A 147 5.12 6.89 -2.32
C PHE A 147 5.96 7.36 -1.13
N TYR A 148 6.21 6.47 -0.19
CA TYR A 148 7.00 6.74 1.01
C TYR A 148 8.16 5.78 1.08
N PHE A 149 9.35 6.30 1.33
CA PHE A 149 10.58 5.52 1.48
C PHE A 149 11.42 6.09 2.61
N GLU A 150 12.27 5.27 3.19
CA GLU A 150 13.21 5.63 4.23
C GLU A 150 14.56 4.99 3.93
N GLN A 151 15.62 5.79 3.93
CA GLN A 151 16.96 5.26 3.84
C GLN A 151 17.39 4.76 5.22
N LYS A 152 17.63 3.46 5.38
CA LYS A 152 18.08 2.83 6.64
C LYS A 152 19.60 2.85 6.74
N GLU A 153 20.28 2.49 5.66
CA GLU A 153 21.73 2.47 5.54
C GLU A 153 22.14 2.99 4.15
N LYS A 154 23.42 3.24 3.94
CA LYS A 154 23.91 3.67 2.63
C LYS A 154 23.59 2.61 1.57
N GLY A 155 22.81 2.98 0.56
CA GLY A 155 22.41 2.07 -0.50
C GLY A 155 21.28 1.09 -0.12
N TRP A 156 20.66 1.27 1.05
CA TRP A 156 19.53 0.46 1.49
C TRP A 156 18.30 1.35 1.78
N PHE A 157 17.23 1.12 1.03
CA PHE A 157 15.98 1.86 1.17
C PHE A 157 14.83 0.90 1.50
N GLU A 158 14.09 1.25 2.55
CA GLU A 158 12.86 0.58 2.90
C GLU A 158 11.69 1.35 2.28
N HIS A 159 10.89 0.66 1.49
CA HIS A 159 9.72 1.23 0.82
C HIS A 159 8.70 0.15 0.46
N MET A 160 7.47 0.56 0.24
CA MET A 160 6.43 -0.33 -0.29
C MET A 160 6.53 -0.43 -1.82
N ASN A 161 6.54 -1.65 -2.34
CA ASN A 161 6.55 -1.89 -3.78
C ASN A 161 5.19 -1.56 -4.39
N ARG A 162 5.21 -0.70 -5.41
CA ARG A 162 3.98 -0.18 -5.97
C ARG A 162 4.16 0.44 -7.35
N LEU A 163 3.15 0.25 -8.19
CA LEU A 163 2.96 0.97 -9.45
C LEU A 163 1.82 1.98 -9.27
N THR A 164 2.01 3.21 -9.71
CA THR A 164 1.00 4.29 -9.66
C THR A 164 0.52 4.61 -11.06
N LEU A 165 -0.79 4.67 -11.24
CA LEU A 165 -1.42 5.09 -12.50
C LEU A 165 -1.90 6.54 -12.38
N LEU A 166 -1.41 7.41 -13.27
CA LEU A 166 -1.95 8.74 -13.49
C LEU A 166 -2.78 8.78 -14.79
N GLY A 167 -3.84 9.58 -14.76
CA GLY A 167 -4.64 9.89 -15.93
C GLY A 167 -3.97 10.94 -16.86
N PRO A 168 -4.51 11.14 -18.06
CA PRO A 168 -4.00 12.11 -19.01
C PRO A 168 -4.02 13.56 -18.51
N ASP A 169 -4.81 13.85 -17.50
CA ASP A 169 -4.90 15.14 -16.80
C ASP A 169 -3.92 15.26 -15.60
N MET A 170 -3.04 14.27 -15.39
CA MET A 170 -2.13 14.14 -14.23
C MET A 170 -2.83 13.83 -12.90
N ARG A 171 -4.07 13.38 -12.90
CA ARG A 171 -4.76 12.94 -11.69
C ARG A 171 -4.35 11.52 -11.32
N LEU A 172 -4.06 11.28 -10.05
CA LEU A 172 -3.79 9.94 -9.55
C LEU A 172 -5.07 9.11 -9.60
N LEU A 173 -5.04 8.00 -10.34
CA LEU A 173 -6.21 7.15 -10.56
C LEU A 173 -6.21 5.91 -9.70
N ALA A 174 -5.06 5.24 -9.57
CA ALA A 174 -4.93 4.00 -8.82
C ALA A 174 -3.50 3.71 -8.39
N HIS A 175 -3.37 2.88 -7.37
CA HIS A 175 -2.14 2.20 -6.99
C HIS A 175 -2.32 0.69 -7.14
N PHE A 176 -1.27 0.02 -7.61
CA PHE A 176 -1.16 -1.44 -7.70
C PHE A 176 0.02 -1.85 -6.82
N TYR A 177 -0.23 -2.64 -5.80
CA TYR A 177 0.76 -3.03 -4.80
C TYR A 177 1.40 -4.36 -5.12
N GLY A 178 2.65 -4.54 -4.71
CA GLY A 178 3.45 -5.74 -4.95
C GLY A 178 4.50 -5.55 -6.03
N THR A 179 5.02 -6.66 -6.53
CA THR A 179 6.10 -6.71 -7.53
C THR A 179 5.64 -7.31 -8.86
N ASP A 180 4.47 -7.93 -8.88
CA ASP A 180 3.86 -8.53 -10.06
C ASP A 180 2.51 -7.85 -10.33
N TYR A 181 2.41 -7.15 -11.46
CA TYR A 181 1.26 -6.35 -11.80
C TYR A 181 0.41 -7.06 -12.85
N ASP A 182 -0.84 -7.41 -12.48
CA ASP A 182 -1.81 -8.05 -13.37
C ASP A 182 -2.18 -7.10 -14.54
N PRO A 183 -1.86 -7.46 -15.80
CA PRO A 183 -2.21 -6.65 -16.97
C PRO A 183 -3.71 -6.37 -17.08
N VAL A 184 -4.56 -7.33 -16.73
CA VAL A 184 -6.01 -7.16 -16.77
C VAL A 184 -6.46 -6.10 -15.78
N ALA A 185 -5.81 -6.05 -14.61
CA ALA A 185 -6.10 -5.06 -13.60
C ALA A 185 -5.73 -3.64 -14.03
N VAL A 186 -4.51 -3.48 -14.58
CA VAL A 186 -3.99 -2.18 -15.00
C VAL A 186 -4.77 -1.66 -16.21
N GLU A 187 -4.98 -2.49 -17.24
CA GLU A 187 -5.79 -2.12 -18.39
C GLU A 187 -7.24 -1.82 -18.01
N GLY A 188 -7.84 -2.60 -17.11
CA GLY A 188 -9.19 -2.37 -16.61
C GLY A 188 -9.34 -0.98 -15.99
N ALA A 189 -8.35 -0.54 -15.20
CA ALA A 189 -8.34 0.80 -14.63
C ALA A 189 -8.25 1.89 -15.70
N ILE A 190 -7.43 1.69 -16.73
CA ILE A 190 -7.31 2.63 -17.86
C ILE A 190 -8.63 2.69 -18.65
N ARG A 191 -9.26 1.54 -18.95
CA ARG A 191 -10.55 1.46 -19.64
C ARG A 191 -11.68 2.14 -18.85
N ASP A 192 -11.74 1.91 -17.53
CA ASP A 192 -12.70 2.60 -16.67
C ASP A 192 -12.56 4.12 -16.76
N SER A 193 -11.30 4.61 -16.72
CA SER A 193 -11.02 6.04 -16.88
C SER A 193 -11.39 6.57 -18.26
N LEU A 194 -11.11 5.83 -19.34
CA LEU A 194 -11.48 6.20 -20.71
C LEU A 194 -12.99 6.32 -20.90
N GLU A 195 -13.76 5.49 -20.22
CA GLU A 195 -15.22 5.46 -20.26
C GLU A 195 -15.87 6.40 -19.23
N GLY A 196 -15.08 7.22 -18.53
CA GLY A 196 -15.56 8.14 -17.49
C GLY A 196 -16.10 7.44 -16.24
N ARG A 197 -15.81 6.16 -16.07
CA ARG A 197 -16.14 5.42 -14.84
C ARG A 197 -15.12 5.71 -13.75
N THR A 198 -15.57 5.65 -12.51
CA THR A 198 -14.65 5.71 -11.37
C THR A 198 -13.75 4.48 -11.38
N VAL A 199 -12.44 4.70 -11.44
CA VAL A 199 -11.47 3.62 -11.29
C VAL A 199 -11.65 2.99 -9.92
N LYS A 200 -12.06 1.71 -9.92
CA LYS A 200 -12.26 0.99 -8.66
C LYS A 200 -10.91 0.73 -8.03
N ASN A 201 -10.73 1.26 -6.83
CA ASN A 201 -9.56 0.89 -6.02
C ASN A 201 -9.73 -0.57 -5.57
N ARG A 202 -8.93 -1.47 -6.13
CA ARG A 202 -9.02 -2.92 -5.84
C ARG A 202 -8.59 -3.30 -4.43
N LEU A 203 -7.88 -2.42 -3.72
CA LEU A 203 -7.61 -2.61 -2.29
C LEU A 203 -8.87 -2.59 -1.41
N LYS A 204 -10.05 -2.25 -1.97
CA LYS A 204 -11.32 -2.36 -1.24
C LYS A 204 -11.89 -3.77 -1.17
N ASP A 205 -11.34 -4.74 -1.88
CA ASP A 205 -11.61 -6.13 -1.59
C ASP A 205 -10.89 -6.48 -0.28
N THR A 206 -11.68 -6.61 0.75
CA THR A 206 -11.29 -6.71 2.18
C THR A 206 -10.21 -7.77 2.45
N LEU A 207 -10.05 -8.74 1.56
CA LEU A 207 -9.08 -9.82 1.69
C LEU A 207 -7.67 -9.39 1.28
N ASP A 208 -7.53 -8.66 0.17
CA ASP A 208 -6.24 -8.18 -0.33
C ASP A 208 -5.66 -7.11 0.61
N TYR A 209 -6.54 -6.24 1.14
CA TYR A 209 -6.16 -5.26 2.16
C TYR A 209 -5.66 -5.95 3.44
N ALA A 210 -6.38 -6.98 3.91
CA ALA A 210 -6.00 -7.75 5.08
C ALA A 210 -4.68 -8.51 4.88
N LEU A 211 -4.47 -9.10 3.69
CA LEU A 211 -3.24 -9.82 3.35
C LEU A 211 -2.02 -8.89 3.29
N VAL A 212 -2.15 -7.72 2.68
CA VAL A 212 -1.06 -6.73 2.64
C VAL A 212 -0.78 -6.16 4.04
N PHE A 213 -1.81 -5.95 4.86
CA PHE A 213 -1.67 -5.44 6.22
C PHE A 213 -1.06 -6.47 7.20
N CYS A 214 -1.30 -7.77 6.96
CA CYS A 214 -0.77 -8.87 7.78
C CYS A 214 0.55 -9.44 7.23
N SER A 215 1.15 -8.82 6.22
CA SER A 215 2.39 -9.30 5.61
C SER A 215 3.56 -8.34 5.86
N GLU A 216 4.69 -8.90 6.20
CA GLU A 216 5.98 -8.22 6.27
C GLU A 216 6.72 -8.44 4.93
N TYR A 217 7.28 -7.36 4.38
CA TYR A 217 8.10 -7.47 3.19
C TYR A 217 9.43 -8.15 3.53
N ASP A 218 9.72 -9.27 2.88
CA ASP A 218 11.01 -9.95 3.00
C ASP A 218 11.94 -9.49 1.86
N PRO A 219 12.95 -8.68 2.18
CA PRO A 219 13.87 -8.14 1.19
C PRO A 219 14.74 -9.22 0.52
N VAL A 220 14.93 -10.37 1.17
CA VAL A 220 15.75 -11.45 0.63
C VAL A 220 15.03 -12.22 -0.47
N SER A 221 13.73 -12.47 -0.30
CA SER A 221 12.90 -13.16 -1.30
C SER A 221 12.15 -12.23 -2.25
N GLY A 222 12.17 -10.90 -1.99
CA GLY A 222 11.41 -9.92 -2.77
C GLY A 222 9.88 -10.07 -2.67
N THR A 223 9.39 -10.83 -1.70
CA THR A 223 7.96 -11.16 -1.56
C THR A 223 7.40 -10.72 -0.22
N TYR A 224 6.09 -10.52 -0.17
CA TYR A 224 5.38 -10.31 1.08
C TYR A 224 5.15 -11.66 1.77
N LYS A 225 5.68 -11.82 2.99
CA LYS A 225 5.43 -12.99 3.83
C LYS A 225 4.44 -12.62 4.92
N ILE A 226 3.52 -13.53 5.21
CA ILE A 226 2.55 -13.34 6.29
C ILE A 226 3.33 -13.22 7.61
N ASP A 227 3.14 -12.11 8.33
CA ASP A 227 3.64 -11.95 9.68
C ASP A 227 2.81 -12.79 10.66
N TYR A 228 3.23 -14.04 10.84
CA TYR A 228 2.58 -14.96 11.77
C TYR A 228 2.59 -14.46 13.23
N LYS A 229 3.54 -13.59 13.60
CA LYS A 229 3.60 -13.01 14.96
C LYS A 229 2.46 -12.03 15.16
N PHE A 230 2.24 -11.16 14.18
CA PHE A 230 1.15 -10.20 14.18
C PHE A 230 -0.22 -10.92 14.14
N LEU A 231 -0.36 -11.91 13.27
CA LEU A 231 -1.57 -12.73 13.17
C LEU A 231 -1.87 -13.46 14.48
N PHE A 232 -0.84 -14.03 15.13
CA PHE A 232 -0.97 -14.70 16.41
C PHE A 232 -1.44 -13.74 17.52
N VAL A 233 -0.92 -12.51 17.56
CA VAL A 233 -1.32 -11.50 18.54
C VAL A 233 -2.80 -11.14 18.38
N ILE A 234 -3.29 -10.93 17.14
CA ILE A 234 -4.70 -10.61 16.86
C ILE A 234 -5.59 -11.78 17.30
N ILE A 235 -5.31 -13.00 16.84
CA ILE A 235 -6.11 -14.19 17.17
C ILE A 235 -6.13 -14.43 18.70
N PHE A 236 -5.00 -14.24 19.37
CA PHE A 236 -4.90 -14.41 20.81
C PHE A 236 -5.71 -13.36 21.59
N GLN A 237 -5.71 -12.10 21.11
CA GLN A 237 -6.55 -11.04 21.68
C GLN A 237 -8.04 -11.34 21.52
N ASP A 238 -8.47 -11.80 20.34
CA ASP A 238 -9.86 -12.15 20.07
C ASP A 238 -10.31 -13.33 20.94
N LEU A 239 -9.46 -14.34 21.12
CA LEU A 239 -9.75 -15.48 22.01
C LEU A 239 -9.92 -15.05 23.46
N ILE A 240 -9.07 -14.14 23.96
CA ILE A 240 -9.20 -13.56 25.31
C ILE A 240 -10.51 -12.80 25.45
N ALA A 241 -10.85 -11.98 24.43
CA ALA A 241 -12.10 -11.21 24.42
C ALA A 241 -13.32 -12.13 24.46
N LEU A 242 -13.34 -13.17 23.62
CA LEU A 242 -14.41 -14.17 23.58
C LEU A 242 -14.52 -14.96 24.89
N ALA A 243 -13.40 -15.41 25.48
CA ALA A 243 -13.39 -16.11 26.75
C ALA A 243 -13.93 -15.23 27.88
N THR A 244 -13.55 -13.95 27.88
CA THR A 244 -14.01 -12.96 28.85
C THR A 244 -15.52 -12.71 28.70
N ALA A 245 -16.01 -12.52 27.49
CA ALA A 245 -17.42 -12.36 27.19
C ALA A 245 -18.24 -13.59 27.61
N ALA A 246 -17.77 -14.80 27.29
CA ALA A 246 -18.41 -16.07 27.66
C ALA A 246 -18.48 -16.26 29.19
N TYR A 247 -17.38 -15.91 29.91
CA TYR A 247 -17.35 -15.95 31.36
C TYR A 247 -18.42 -15.02 31.98
N PHE A 248 -18.54 -13.79 31.51
CA PHE A 248 -19.53 -12.84 32.00
C PHE A 248 -20.97 -13.25 31.65
N LEU A 249 -21.19 -13.78 30.46
CA LEU A 249 -22.50 -14.24 30.01
C LEU A 249 -22.95 -15.42 30.89
N ARG A 250 -22.08 -16.42 31.09
CA ARG A 250 -22.35 -17.56 31.95
C ARG A 250 -22.67 -17.12 33.39
N HIS A 251 -21.92 -16.13 33.91
CA HIS A 251 -22.13 -15.66 35.30
C HIS A 251 -23.45 -14.85 35.42
N ARG A 252 -23.85 -14.12 34.42
CA ARG A 252 -25.17 -13.43 34.38
C ARG A 252 -26.33 -14.44 34.30
N ILE A 253 -26.20 -15.42 33.45
CA ILE A 253 -27.21 -16.45 33.25
C ILE A 253 -27.38 -17.25 34.55
N SER A 254 -26.30 -17.66 35.25
CA SER A 254 -26.40 -18.39 36.48
C SER A 254 -27.05 -17.58 37.61
N ARG A 255 -26.81 -16.27 37.71
CA ARG A 255 -27.48 -15.37 38.67
C ARG A 255 -28.97 -15.22 38.39
N MET A 256 -29.33 -15.10 37.09
CA MET A 256 -30.73 -15.00 36.70
C MET A 256 -31.50 -16.25 37.03
N PHE A 257 -30.90 -17.44 36.81
CA PHE A 257 -31.50 -18.72 37.19
C PHE A 257 -31.63 -18.84 38.71
N SER A 258 -30.60 -18.47 39.48
CA SER A 258 -30.68 -18.54 40.96
C SER A 258 -31.73 -17.59 41.52
N TRP A 259 -31.99 -16.44 40.94
CA TRP A 259 -33.04 -15.50 41.33
C TRP A 259 -34.45 -16.05 41.04
N ILE A 260 -34.64 -16.65 39.84
CA ILE A 260 -35.91 -17.26 39.44
C ILE A 260 -36.29 -18.45 40.36
N PHE A 261 -35.32 -19.25 40.75
CA PHE A 261 -35.57 -20.42 41.63
C PHE A 261 -35.72 -20.04 43.11
N LYS A 262 -35.09 -18.98 43.60
CA LYS A 262 -35.21 -18.50 44.99
C LYS A 262 -36.56 -17.84 45.25
N GLY A 263 -37.15 -17.14 44.26
CA GLY A 263 -38.48 -16.54 44.37
C GLY A 263 -39.64 -17.54 44.38
N ARG A 264 -39.40 -18.82 44.04
CA ARG A 264 -40.45 -19.86 44.03
C ARG A 264 -40.62 -20.61 45.33
N THR A 265 -39.60 -20.51 46.24
CA THR A 265 -39.63 -21.17 47.56
C THR A 265 -40.24 -20.30 48.64
N GLU A 266 -40.44 -19.00 48.44
CA GLU A 266 -41.03 -18.10 49.44
C GLU A 266 -42.53 -17.82 49.25
N SER A 267 -43.16 -18.32 48.18
CA SER A 267 -44.62 -18.13 47.94
C SER A 267 -45.48 -19.37 48.27
N GLY A 268 -44.94 -20.30 49.07
CA GLY A 268 -45.61 -21.58 49.41
C GLY A 268 -45.70 -21.85 50.91
N SER A 269 -45.84 -20.78 51.75
CA SER A 269 -46.14 -20.94 53.18
C SER A 269 -47.26 -20.01 53.58
#